data_1df76799b6f67206fb581351159b9ca4
#
_entry.id   1df76799b6f67206fb581351159b9ca4
#
_cell.length_a   1.000
_cell.length_b   1.000
_cell.length_c   1.000
_cell.angle_alpha   90.00
_cell.angle_beta   90.00
_cell.angle_gamma   90.00
#
_symmetry.space_group_name_H-M   'P 1'
#
loop_
_entity.id
_entity.type
_entity.pdbx_description
1 polymer ?
#
loop_
_entity_poly.entity_id
_entity_poly.type
_entity_poly.pdbx_seq_one_letter_code
_entity_poly.pdbx_strand_id
1 'polypeptide(L)'
;EISACLVGSEMCIRDRFQGIPFDNISLTLENGLVVHAEAGDKTAELNSILDTDPGARRLGEFAFGVNPAITRPMRNILFDEKISGSFHLTPGQAYHVADNGNQSRIHWDMVCIQTAAAGGGDIYLDGVLVRRNGLFTMPELAILNPAQS
;
A
#
# COMPACT_ATOMS: atom_id res chain seq x y z
N GLU A 1 1.23 -17.22 0.91
CA GLU A 1 1.07 -16.40 2.13
C GLU A 1 1.79 -15.08 1.92
N ILE A 2 1.05 -13.98 1.80
CA ILE A 2 1.68 -12.65 1.73
C ILE A 2 1.94 -12.24 3.17
N SER A 3 3.12 -12.55 3.70
CA SER A 3 3.63 -11.88 4.87
C SER A 3 4.47 -10.70 4.40
N ALA A 4 3.85 -9.55 4.20
CA ALA A 4 4.58 -8.30 4.09
C ALA A 4 5.12 -7.98 5.49
N CYS A 5 6.25 -8.55 5.83
CA CYS A 5 7.01 -8.14 6.99
C CYS A 5 7.71 -6.84 6.60
N LEU A 6 7.11 -5.73 6.92
CA LEU A 6 7.72 -4.40 6.79
C LEU A 6 8.66 -4.23 7.99
N VAL A 7 9.88 -4.69 7.83
CA VAL A 7 10.93 -4.51 8.82
C VAL A 7 11.56 -3.14 8.60
N GLY A 8 11.29 -2.23 9.52
CA GLY A 8 12.05 -1.01 9.70
C GLY A 8 11.28 0.27 9.43
N SER A 9 11.12 1.06 10.49
CA SER A 9 10.64 2.45 10.57
C SER A 9 9.30 2.76 9.92
N GLU A 10 8.41 3.22 10.75
CA GLU A 10 7.13 3.88 10.50
C GLU A 10 6.78 4.07 9.01
N MET A 11 5.90 3.21 8.50
CA MET A 11 5.32 3.41 7.17
C MET A 11 4.55 4.73 7.18
N CYS A 12 5.13 5.77 6.60
CA CYS A 12 4.41 7.00 6.32
C CYS A 12 3.50 6.79 5.11
N ILE A 13 2.45 5.98 5.25
CA ILE A 13 1.32 6.10 4.34
C ILE A 13 0.69 7.45 4.65
N ARG A 14 0.83 8.39 3.73
CA ARG A 14 0.12 9.67 3.76
C ARG A 14 -0.97 9.61 2.74
N ASP A 15 -2.19 9.42 3.20
CA ASP A 15 -3.31 9.31 2.29
C ASP A 15 -4.52 10.13 2.75
N ARG A 16 -5.51 10.27 1.88
CA ARG A 16 -6.77 10.94 2.15
C ARG A 16 -7.92 10.02 1.82
N PHE A 17 -8.78 9.76 2.78
CA PHE A 17 -10.04 9.10 2.55
C PHE A 17 -11.19 10.09 2.77
N GLN A 18 -12.03 10.32 1.75
CA GLN A 18 -13.16 11.25 1.79
C GLN A 18 -12.80 12.65 2.34
N GLY A 19 -11.58 13.13 2.01
CA GLY A 19 -11.09 14.44 2.44
C GLY A 19 -10.38 14.45 3.79
N ILE A 20 -10.43 13.39 4.58
CA ILE A 20 -9.71 13.24 5.85
C ILE A 20 -8.27 12.80 5.55
N PRO A 21 -7.25 13.57 5.93
CA PRO A 21 -5.87 13.15 5.78
C PRO A 21 -5.50 12.18 6.90
N PHE A 22 -4.77 11.13 6.54
CA PHE A 22 -4.16 10.17 7.47
C PHE A 22 -2.65 10.18 7.26
N ASP A 23 -1.90 10.19 8.36
CA ASP A 23 -0.46 10.06 8.38
C ASP A 23 -0.10 8.85 9.26
N ASN A 24 1.02 8.20 8.94
CA ASN A 24 1.58 7.10 9.74
C ASN A 24 0.60 5.92 9.95
N ILE A 25 -0.10 5.51 8.87
CA ILE A 25 -0.96 4.34 8.95
C ILE A 25 -0.08 3.08 9.10
N SER A 26 -0.39 2.28 10.10
CA SER A 26 0.19 0.94 10.32
C SER A 26 -0.94 -0.10 10.30
N LEU A 27 -0.75 -1.15 9.51
CA LEU A 27 -1.72 -2.24 9.37
C LEU A 27 -1.04 -3.58 9.66
N THR A 28 -1.72 -4.43 10.43
CA THR A 28 -1.37 -5.85 10.53
C THR A 28 -2.44 -6.66 9.83
N LEU A 29 -2.02 -7.55 8.92
CA LEU A 29 -2.91 -8.42 8.17
C LEU A 29 -2.66 -9.88 8.54
N GLU A 30 -3.76 -10.62 8.73
CA GLU A 30 -3.74 -12.08 8.89
C GLU A 30 -4.71 -12.70 7.88
N ASN A 31 -4.22 -13.58 7.03
CA ASN A 31 -5.03 -14.24 5.98
C ASN A 31 -5.83 -13.25 5.11
N GLY A 32 -5.21 -12.11 4.77
CA GLY A 32 -5.85 -11.06 3.97
C GLY A 32 -6.89 -10.22 4.71
N LEU A 33 -6.97 -10.32 6.03
CA LEU A 33 -7.83 -9.50 6.88
C LEU A 33 -6.98 -8.54 7.72
N VAL A 34 -7.33 -7.26 7.74
CA VAL A 34 -6.73 -6.27 8.64
C VAL A 34 -7.23 -6.52 10.06
N VAL A 35 -6.34 -7.10 10.90
CA VAL A 35 -6.64 -7.43 12.29
C VAL A 35 -6.26 -6.30 13.25
N HIS A 36 -5.32 -5.45 12.86
CA HIS A 36 -4.91 -4.28 13.61
C HIS A 36 -4.64 -3.10 12.68
N ALA A 37 -5.07 -1.91 13.06
CA ALA A 37 -4.90 -0.68 12.30
C ALA A 37 -4.68 0.51 13.23
N GLU A 38 -3.63 1.28 12.99
CA GLU A 38 -3.27 2.49 13.72
C GLU A 38 -2.97 3.65 12.76
N ALA A 39 -3.27 4.89 13.17
CA ALA A 39 -2.96 6.12 12.46
C ALA A 39 -2.81 7.30 13.43
N GLY A 40 -2.00 7.09 14.47
CA GLY A 40 -1.78 8.10 15.50
C GLY A 40 -3.08 8.59 16.14
N ASP A 41 -3.29 9.89 16.13
CA ASP A 41 -4.49 10.56 16.67
C ASP A 41 -5.79 10.23 15.90
N LYS A 42 -5.69 9.68 14.68
CA LYS A 42 -6.82 9.30 13.84
C LYS A 42 -7.09 7.80 13.79
N THR A 43 -6.57 7.06 14.74
CA THR A 43 -6.77 5.61 14.81
C THR A 43 -8.25 5.23 14.91
N ALA A 44 -9.06 6.01 15.63
CA ALA A 44 -10.49 5.76 15.76
C ALA A 44 -11.23 5.95 14.43
N GLU A 45 -10.92 7.02 13.70
CA GLU A 45 -11.49 7.30 12.38
C GLU A 45 -11.09 6.24 11.35
N LEU A 46 -9.80 5.84 11.34
CA LEU A 46 -9.31 4.75 10.49
C LEU A 46 -10.11 3.47 10.73
N ASN A 47 -10.24 3.05 11.98
CA ASN A 47 -10.99 1.85 12.33
C ASN A 47 -12.49 1.98 11.98
N SER A 48 -13.10 3.14 12.16
CA SER A 48 -14.48 3.38 11.75
C SER A 48 -14.69 3.19 10.24
N ILE A 49 -13.72 3.59 9.42
CA ILE A 49 -13.76 3.37 7.96
C ILE A 49 -13.63 1.87 7.64
N LEU A 50 -12.67 1.19 8.27
CA LEU A 50 -12.43 -0.23 8.07
C LEU A 50 -13.56 -1.12 8.62
N ASP A 51 -14.43 -0.58 9.47
CA ASP A 51 -15.61 -1.27 10.03
C ASP A 51 -16.91 -0.89 9.31
N THR A 52 -16.83 -0.22 8.15
CA THR A 52 -18.01 0.21 7.37
C THR A 52 -18.92 -0.96 6.97
N ASP A 53 -18.33 -2.11 6.65
CA ASP A 53 -19.03 -3.34 6.31
C ASP A 53 -18.11 -4.57 6.50
N PRO A 54 -18.65 -5.81 6.43
CA PRO A 54 -17.86 -7.02 6.68
C PRO A 54 -16.68 -7.25 5.72
N GLY A 55 -16.72 -6.65 4.52
CA GLY A 55 -15.67 -6.76 3.52
C GLY A 55 -14.61 -5.66 3.64
N ALA A 56 -14.86 -4.61 4.39
CA ALA A 56 -14.02 -3.42 4.43
C ALA A 56 -12.59 -3.70 4.97
N ARG A 57 -12.45 -4.63 5.91
CA ARG A 57 -11.14 -5.04 6.45
C ARG A 57 -10.42 -6.07 5.58
N ARG A 58 -11.03 -6.59 4.53
CA ARG A 58 -10.37 -7.56 3.64
C ARG A 58 -9.51 -6.83 2.62
N LEU A 59 -8.35 -7.42 2.32
CA LEU A 59 -7.49 -6.94 1.25
C LEU A 59 -8.18 -7.18 -0.10
N GLY A 60 -8.50 -6.10 -0.81
CA GLY A 60 -9.02 -6.13 -2.17
C GLY A 60 -7.93 -6.12 -3.22
N GLU A 61 -6.84 -5.39 -2.95
CA GLU A 61 -5.75 -5.22 -3.92
C GLU A 61 -4.41 -4.97 -3.22
N PHE A 62 -3.35 -5.42 -3.87
CA PHE A 62 -1.96 -5.04 -3.59
C PHE A 62 -1.24 -4.87 -4.92
N ALA A 63 -0.65 -3.70 -5.14
CA ALA A 63 0.09 -3.46 -6.38
C ALA A 63 1.31 -2.54 -6.18
N PHE A 64 2.22 -2.58 -7.16
CA PHE A 64 3.45 -1.79 -7.17
C PHE A 64 3.33 -0.58 -8.10
N GLY A 65 3.70 0.60 -7.63
CA GLY A 65 3.91 1.76 -8.48
C GLY A 65 5.24 1.64 -9.23
N VAL A 66 5.18 1.68 -10.56
CA VAL A 66 6.32 1.44 -11.45
C VAL A 66 6.46 2.48 -12.57
N ASN A 67 5.68 3.55 -12.57
CA ASN A 67 5.75 4.57 -13.61
C ASN A 67 6.89 5.57 -13.32
N PRO A 68 8.01 5.53 -14.10
CA PRO A 68 9.17 6.38 -13.84
C PRO A 68 8.90 7.87 -14.11
N ALA A 69 7.83 8.21 -14.84
CA ALA A 69 7.45 9.59 -15.09
C ALA A 69 6.75 10.25 -13.88
N ILE A 70 6.29 9.44 -12.90
CA ILE A 70 5.62 9.94 -11.70
C ILE A 70 6.55 9.69 -10.51
N THR A 71 7.18 10.77 -10.01
CA THR A 71 8.22 10.69 -8.99
C THR A 71 7.86 11.38 -7.68
N ARG A 72 6.68 12.02 -7.62
CA ARG A 72 6.22 12.77 -6.44
C ARG A 72 4.71 12.70 -6.30
N PRO A 73 4.18 12.80 -5.08
CA PRO A 73 2.74 12.87 -4.83
C PRO A 73 2.09 14.07 -5.54
N MET A 74 0.99 13.82 -6.24
CA MET A 74 0.20 14.82 -6.95
C MET A 74 -1.12 15.12 -6.23
N ARG A 75 -1.41 14.44 -5.12
CA ARG A 75 -2.68 14.45 -4.38
C ARG A 75 -3.85 14.00 -5.26
N ASN A 76 -3.58 13.11 -6.18
CA ASN A 76 -4.55 12.48 -7.07
C ASN A 76 -4.23 10.99 -7.13
N ILE A 77 -5.15 10.16 -6.61
CA ILE A 77 -4.94 8.73 -6.45
C ILE A 77 -4.60 8.04 -7.78
N LEU A 78 -5.22 8.44 -8.89
CA LEU A 78 -4.94 7.87 -10.22
C LEU A 78 -3.48 8.01 -10.67
N PHE A 79 -2.76 8.96 -10.10
CA PHE A 79 -1.33 9.15 -10.35
C PHE A 79 -0.48 8.62 -9.19
N ASP A 80 -0.92 8.87 -7.97
CA ASP A 80 -0.12 8.58 -6.78
C ASP A 80 0.08 7.08 -6.57
N GLU A 81 -0.89 6.24 -6.92
CA GLU A 81 -0.79 4.78 -6.92
C GLU A 81 0.27 4.23 -7.90
N LYS A 82 0.68 5.03 -8.89
CA LYS A 82 1.64 4.64 -9.95
C LYS A 82 3.04 5.18 -9.74
N ILE A 83 3.29 5.93 -8.66
CA ILE A 83 4.61 6.53 -8.36
C ILE A 83 5.68 5.43 -8.38
N SER A 84 6.76 5.68 -9.14
CA SER A 84 7.91 4.76 -9.13
C SER A 84 8.50 4.63 -7.73
N GLY A 85 8.63 3.39 -7.25
CA GLY A 85 9.12 3.10 -5.91
C GLY A 85 8.03 3.10 -4.83
N SER A 86 6.75 3.25 -5.18
CA SER A 86 5.63 3.05 -4.26
C SER A 86 5.02 1.66 -4.37
N PHE A 87 4.21 1.29 -3.40
CA PHE A 87 3.17 0.28 -3.52
C PHE A 87 1.87 0.86 -2.96
N HIS A 88 0.75 0.26 -3.28
CA HIS A 88 -0.49 0.50 -2.57
C HIS A 88 -1.11 -0.81 -2.08
N LEU A 89 -1.81 -0.69 -0.97
CA LEU A 89 -2.56 -1.75 -0.34
C LEU A 89 -3.98 -1.24 -0.16
N THR A 90 -4.95 -1.99 -0.69
CA THR A 90 -6.33 -1.54 -0.80
C THR A 90 -7.25 -2.40 0.03
N PRO A 91 -7.61 -1.98 1.26
CA PRO A 91 -8.73 -2.58 1.97
C PRO A 91 -10.04 -2.38 1.23
N GLY A 92 -10.91 -3.39 1.27
CA GLY A 92 -12.25 -3.34 0.73
C GLY A 92 -12.42 -4.04 -0.62
N GLN A 93 -13.19 -3.43 -1.52
CA GLN A 93 -13.57 -3.99 -2.82
C GLN A 93 -12.36 -4.13 -3.75
N ALA A 94 -12.22 -5.29 -4.40
CA ALA A 94 -11.26 -5.49 -5.49
C ALA A 94 -11.79 -4.92 -6.82
N TYR A 95 -10.90 -4.69 -7.79
CA TYR A 95 -11.32 -4.41 -9.17
C TYR A 95 -11.95 -5.62 -9.83
N HIS A 96 -12.92 -5.40 -10.74
CA HIS A 96 -13.61 -6.47 -11.47
C HIS A 96 -12.66 -7.41 -12.23
N VAL A 97 -11.56 -6.90 -12.76
CA VAL A 97 -10.56 -7.69 -13.51
C VAL A 97 -9.66 -8.53 -12.61
N ALA A 98 -9.64 -8.24 -11.31
CA ALA A 98 -8.87 -8.95 -10.29
C ALA A 98 -9.77 -9.31 -9.08
N ASP A 99 -11.03 -9.63 -9.35
CA ASP A 99 -12.03 -9.94 -8.34
C ASP A 99 -11.61 -11.15 -7.51
N ASN A 100 -11.51 -10.95 -6.21
CA ASN A 100 -11.19 -11.98 -5.21
C ASN A 100 -12.44 -12.47 -4.44
N GLY A 101 -13.64 -12.08 -4.90
CA GLY A 101 -14.92 -12.42 -4.28
C GLY A 101 -15.29 -11.60 -3.05
N ASN A 102 -14.44 -10.64 -2.63
CA ASN A 102 -14.77 -9.74 -1.54
C ASN A 102 -15.70 -8.63 -2.02
N GLN A 103 -16.74 -8.35 -1.24
CA GLN A 103 -17.67 -7.26 -1.50
C GLN A 103 -17.61 -6.24 -0.38
N SER A 104 -17.40 -4.97 -0.74
CA SER A 104 -17.36 -3.86 0.19
C SER A 104 -17.84 -2.57 -0.47
N ARG A 105 -18.30 -1.63 0.33
CA ARG A 105 -18.63 -0.27 -0.10
C ARG A 105 -17.42 0.64 -0.14
N ILE A 106 -16.29 0.19 0.41
CA ILE A 106 -15.04 0.94 0.32
C ILE A 106 -14.08 0.27 -0.65
N HIS A 107 -13.26 1.08 -1.30
CA HIS A 107 -12.06 0.75 -2.05
C HIS A 107 -11.09 1.88 -1.74
N TRP A 108 -10.09 1.62 -0.92
CA TRP A 108 -9.18 2.66 -0.45
C TRP A 108 -7.73 2.29 -0.74
N ASP A 109 -7.18 2.88 -1.80
CA ASP A 109 -5.78 2.70 -2.20
C ASP A 109 -4.87 3.47 -1.26
N MET A 110 -4.33 2.80 -0.27
CA MET A 110 -3.36 3.36 0.67
C MET A 110 -1.96 3.31 0.05
N VAL A 111 -1.47 4.44 -0.43
CA VAL A 111 -0.18 4.52 -1.13
C VAL A 111 0.96 4.71 -0.15
N CYS A 112 1.99 3.87 -0.27
CA CYS A 112 3.24 4.00 0.48
C CYS A 112 4.43 4.17 -0.47
N ILE A 113 5.13 5.29 -0.38
CA ILE A 113 6.34 5.54 -1.14
C ILE A 113 7.53 5.00 -0.36
N GLN A 114 8.26 4.04 -0.94
CA GLN A 114 9.38 3.37 -0.29
C GLN A 114 10.75 3.73 -0.87
N THR A 115 10.85 4.80 -1.66
CA THR A 115 12.17 5.25 -2.12
C THR A 115 13.07 5.60 -0.93
N ALA A 116 14.40 5.48 -1.08
CA ALA A 116 15.34 5.85 -0.02
C ALA A 116 15.14 7.29 0.47
N ALA A 117 14.77 8.21 -0.42
CA ALA A 117 14.46 9.60 -0.06
C ALA A 117 13.18 9.75 0.79
N ALA A 118 12.26 8.79 0.72
CA ALA A 118 11.02 8.76 1.50
C ALA A 118 11.13 7.94 2.80
N GLY A 119 12.33 7.46 3.14
CA GLY A 119 12.56 6.66 4.33
C GLY A 119 12.90 5.19 4.05
N GLY A 120 12.77 4.76 2.79
CA GLY A 120 13.08 3.38 2.39
C GLY A 120 12.01 2.36 2.81
N GLY A 121 12.39 1.10 2.77
CA GLY A 121 11.58 -0.03 3.19
C GLY A 121 11.83 -1.28 2.34
N ASP A 122 11.50 -2.42 2.89
CA ASP A 122 11.65 -3.73 2.26
C ASP A 122 10.28 -4.41 2.10
N ILE A 123 10.10 -5.13 1.00
CA ILE A 123 8.93 -5.98 0.78
C ILE A 123 9.39 -7.41 0.56
N TYR A 124 8.85 -8.31 1.36
CA TYR A 124 9.08 -9.75 1.25
C TYR A 124 7.79 -10.45 0.84
N LEU A 125 7.88 -11.38 -0.10
CA LEU A 125 6.83 -12.33 -0.45
C LEU A 125 7.35 -13.74 -0.15
N ASP A 126 6.66 -14.47 0.71
CA ASP A 126 7.06 -15.82 1.15
C ASP A 126 8.53 -15.90 1.64
N GLY A 127 8.97 -14.86 2.34
CA GLY A 127 10.35 -14.77 2.86
C GLY A 127 11.40 -14.34 1.84
N VAL A 128 11.02 -14.16 0.57
CA VAL A 128 11.91 -13.65 -0.48
C VAL A 128 11.84 -12.13 -0.53
N LEU A 129 12.98 -11.46 -0.44
CA LEU A 129 13.06 -10.01 -0.63
C LEU A 129 12.78 -9.68 -2.09
N VAL A 130 11.63 -9.06 -2.36
CA VAL A 130 11.19 -8.68 -3.71
C VAL A 130 11.58 -7.24 -4.03
N ARG A 131 11.50 -6.36 -3.03
CA ARG A 131 11.76 -4.93 -3.22
C ARG A 131 12.48 -4.33 -2.02
N ARG A 132 13.47 -3.48 -2.27
CA ARG A 132 14.22 -2.71 -1.26
C ARG A 132 14.31 -1.26 -1.69
N ASN A 133 13.94 -0.34 -0.79
CA ASN A 133 14.00 1.10 -1.04
C ASN A 133 13.34 1.51 -2.38
N GLY A 134 12.24 0.88 -2.71
CA GLY A 134 11.49 1.14 -3.93
C GLY A 134 12.04 0.47 -5.20
N LEU A 135 13.13 -0.30 -5.11
CA LEU A 135 13.74 -1.00 -6.25
C LEU A 135 13.53 -2.51 -6.13
N PHE A 136 13.13 -3.14 -7.23
CA PHE A 136 13.04 -4.61 -7.31
C PHE A 136 14.44 -5.22 -7.21
N THR A 137 14.55 -6.26 -6.40
CA THR A 137 15.79 -7.00 -6.16
C THR A 137 15.90 -8.26 -7.03
N MET A 138 14.77 -8.72 -7.56
CA MET A 138 14.73 -9.90 -8.44
C MET A 138 15.15 -9.53 -9.85
N PRO A 139 16.06 -10.30 -10.50
CA PRO A 139 16.54 -9.99 -11.84
C PRO A 139 15.41 -9.89 -12.88
N GLU A 140 14.38 -10.73 -12.75
CA GLU A 140 13.24 -10.79 -13.65
C GLU A 140 12.38 -9.51 -13.61
N LEU A 141 12.39 -8.80 -12.48
CA LEU A 141 11.65 -7.56 -12.27
C LEU A 141 12.53 -6.31 -12.40
N ALA A 142 13.82 -6.47 -12.63
CA ALA A 142 14.77 -5.34 -12.68
C ALA A 142 14.42 -4.34 -13.80
N ILE A 143 13.78 -4.79 -14.87
CA ILE A 143 13.30 -3.92 -15.96
C ILE A 143 12.26 -2.88 -15.52
N LEU A 144 11.58 -3.12 -14.40
CA LEU A 144 10.60 -2.20 -13.81
C LEU A 144 11.25 -1.13 -12.94
N ASN A 145 12.53 -1.24 -12.66
CA ASN A 145 13.26 -0.21 -11.94
C ASN A 145 13.46 1.02 -12.84
N PRO A 146 13.43 2.23 -12.27
CA PRO A 146 13.77 3.43 -13.02
C PRO A 146 15.21 3.32 -13.55
N ALA A 147 15.45 3.85 -14.75
CA ALA A 147 16.79 3.93 -15.31
C ALA A 147 17.71 4.67 -14.33
N GLN A 148 18.86 4.08 -14.02
CA GLN A 148 19.88 4.76 -13.22
C GLN A 148 20.46 5.89 -14.06
N SER A 149 20.22 7.12 -13.64
CA SER A 149 20.81 8.33 -14.25
C SER A 149 22.24 8.54 -13.77
#